data_a04baaacc7a6e6f03c0a459ae3d3bbf6
#
_entry.id   a04baaacc7a6e6f03c0a459ae3d3bbf6
#
_cell.length_a   1.000
_cell.length_b   1.000
_cell.length_c   1.000
_cell.angle_alpha   90.00
_cell.angle_beta   90.00
_cell.angle_gamma   90.00
#
_symmetry.space_group_name_H-M   'P 1'
#
loop_
_entity.id
_entity.type
_entity.pdbx_description
1 polymer ?
#
loop_
_entity_poly.entity_id
_entity_poly.type
_entity_poly.pdbx_seq_one_letter_code
_entity_poly.pdbx_strand_id
1 'polypeptide(L)'
;MQAAIVTRSRDMNRREFLRWLGAGTSGLGLNYRGFAAAPDRSAGSRRLRGIFPIAQTPFTASDQLDVDALVRQLEFIDRGGVHGFVWPQLASEWSTLAEGERMAGMEAIGAAARKLRTAVILGVQGTDLAAVRRYIKQAERVGADGVISLPPAENTDPKALLNYYQEVGKSSGLPMFVQAVGKMDVDLLLELYRTIPTMRHVKDEAGDPLQRIGPLREKSHDEIKVFSGNHGRKMPEELEAGFSGSMPAAGLADLYATTFDLWQAGKRDDARVSHARTIEALDTMLRYGMEGMKYVLVARGVFNTYGVRTPASRGFSEATKVATGGSQTPALDDAGKQTLQALVTSLKPHLKA
;
A
#
# COMPACT_ATOMS: atom_id res chain seq x y z
N MET A 1 29.49 34.32 14.48
CA MET A 1 28.11 34.82 14.35
C MET A 1 27.42 33.98 13.28
N GLN A 2 26.80 32.89 13.69
CA GLN A 2 25.98 32.02 12.80
C GLN A 2 24.51 32.37 13.02
N ALA A 3 23.84 32.86 12.00
CA ALA A 3 22.42 33.15 12.06
C ALA A 3 21.65 31.85 11.76
N ALA A 4 20.92 31.36 12.76
CA ALA A 4 19.98 30.26 12.59
C ALA A 4 18.74 30.76 11.86
N ILE A 5 18.50 30.23 10.68
CA ILE A 5 17.23 30.41 9.94
C ILE A 5 16.24 29.42 10.51
N VAL A 6 15.37 29.88 11.40
CA VAL A 6 14.20 29.14 11.86
C VAL A 6 13.08 29.33 10.83
N THR A 7 12.89 28.37 9.95
CA THR A 7 11.71 28.32 9.09
C THR A 7 10.51 27.87 9.95
N ARG A 8 9.67 28.84 10.33
CA ARG A 8 8.34 28.56 10.88
C ARG A 8 7.47 27.94 9.78
N SER A 9 7.11 26.66 9.94
CA SER A 9 5.98 26.09 9.21
C SER A 9 4.72 26.85 9.65
N ARG A 10 4.08 27.58 8.74
CA ARG A 10 2.75 28.14 8.97
C ARG A 10 1.76 26.99 8.98
N ASP A 11 1.14 26.72 10.12
CA ASP A 11 -0.04 25.88 10.20
C ASP A 11 -1.14 26.52 9.36
N MET A 12 -1.41 25.91 8.22
CA MET A 12 -2.48 26.35 7.33
C MET A 12 -3.82 25.97 7.93
N ASN A 13 -4.70 26.92 8.16
CA ASN A 13 -6.01 26.65 8.74
C ASN A 13 -6.95 26.00 7.72
N ARG A 14 -8.00 25.31 8.22
CA ARG A 14 -8.98 24.56 7.43
C ARG A 14 -9.62 25.36 6.29
N ARG A 15 -9.82 26.67 6.46
CA ARG A 15 -10.42 27.54 5.42
C ARG A 15 -9.44 27.87 4.31
N GLU A 16 -8.19 28.02 4.62
CA GLU A 16 -7.12 28.26 3.63
C GLU A 16 -6.87 27.01 2.78
N PHE A 17 -6.91 25.82 3.39
CA PHE A 17 -6.85 24.54 2.70
C PHE A 17 -7.97 24.36 1.66
N LEU A 18 -9.21 24.58 2.09
CA LEU A 18 -10.37 24.44 1.19
C LEU A 18 -10.35 25.49 0.06
N ARG A 19 -9.80 26.69 0.28
CA ARG A 19 -9.60 27.71 -0.76
C ARG A 19 -8.49 27.32 -1.74
N TRP A 20 -7.40 26.69 -1.22
CA TRP A 20 -6.30 26.22 -2.06
C TRP A 20 -6.72 25.07 -2.96
N LEU A 21 -7.55 24.16 -2.48
CA LEU A 21 -8.15 23.08 -3.27
C LEU A 21 -9.13 23.59 -4.35
N GLY A 22 -9.80 24.75 -4.10
CA GLY A 22 -10.74 25.35 -5.04
C GLY A 22 -10.14 26.27 -6.11
N ALA A 23 -8.91 26.77 -5.93
CA ALA A 23 -8.30 27.75 -6.82
C ALA A 23 -7.65 27.19 -8.10
N GLY A 24 -7.68 25.88 -8.28
CA GLY A 24 -7.06 25.18 -9.42
C GLY A 24 -7.96 24.96 -10.64
N THR A 25 -9.12 25.63 -10.75
CA THR A 25 -10.04 25.40 -11.88
C THR A 25 -9.86 26.45 -12.99
N SER A 26 -8.72 26.46 -13.67
CA SER A 26 -8.59 27.16 -14.94
C SER A 26 -7.82 26.28 -15.94
N GLY A 27 -8.58 25.51 -16.71
CA GLY A 27 -8.25 25.17 -18.09
C GLY A 27 -7.13 24.18 -18.37
N LEU A 28 -7.33 22.89 -18.12
CA LEU A 28 -6.73 21.84 -18.95
C LEU A 28 -7.77 20.73 -19.13
N GLY A 29 -8.53 20.83 -20.21
CA GLY A 29 -9.39 19.76 -20.69
C GLY A 29 -8.52 18.62 -21.22
N LEU A 30 -8.19 17.66 -20.36
CA LEU A 30 -7.60 16.40 -20.77
C LEU A 30 -8.72 15.46 -21.24
N ASN A 31 -8.93 15.39 -22.56
CA ASN A 31 -9.73 14.35 -23.19
C ASN A 31 -9.04 12.99 -23.01
N TYR A 32 -9.32 12.30 -21.93
CA TYR A 32 -8.97 10.89 -21.76
C TYR A 32 -10.06 10.03 -22.46
N ARG A 33 -9.94 9.85 -23.78
CA ARG A 33 -10.61 8.77 -24.51
C ARG A 33 -9.54 7.74 -24.87
N GLY A 34 -9.54 6.62 -24.20
CA GLY A 34 -8.71 5.47 -24.49
C GLY A 34 -8.94 4.36 -23.48
N PHE A 35 -10.12 3.71 -23.53
CA PHE A 35 -10.27 2.38 -22.94
C PHE A 35 -9.41 1.42 -23.76
N ALA A 36 -8.17 1.19 -23.32
CA ALA A 36 -7.39 0.09 -23.85
C ALA A 36 -8.06 -1.23 -23.42
N ALA A 37 -8.20 -2.16 -24.38
CA ALA A 37 -8.68 -3.51 -24.12
C ALA A 37 -7.87 -4.16 -22.98
N ALA A 38 -8.55 -4.93 -22.12
CA ALA A 38 -7.88 -5.67 -21.04
C ALA A 38 -6.79 -6.57 -21.65
N PRO A 39 -5.57 -6.55 -21.15
CA PRO A 39 -4.48 -7.37 -21.68
C PRO A 39 -4.77 -8.85 -21.44
N ASP A 40 -4.51 -9.67 -22.44
CA ASP A 40 -4.54 -11.13 -22.33
C ASP A 40 -3.53 -11.59 -21.27
N ARG A 41 -3.97 -12.35 -20.28
CA ARG A 41 -3.14 -12.85 -19.18
C ARG A 41 -2.15 -13.96 -19.60
N SER A 42 -2.22 -14.40 -20.88
CA SER A 42 -1.47 -15.54 -21.38
C SER A 42 -0.03 -15.25 -21.81
N ALA A 43 0.43 -13.99 -21.86
CA ALA A 43 1.75 -13.66 -22.39
C ALA A 43 2.45 -12.52 -21.66
N GLY A 44 3.40 -12.84 -20.80
CA GLY A 44 4.39 -11.91 -20.29
C GLY A 44 4.18 -11.53 -18.84
N SER A 45 5.23 -11.70 -18.01
CA SER A 45 5.24 -11.26 -16.62
C SER A 45 4.86 -9.78 -16.54
N ARG A 46 3.78 -9.46 -15.81
CA ARG A 46 3.41 -8.08 -15.53
C ARG A 46 4.57 -7.38 -14.87
N ARG A 47 4.87 -6.18 -15.31
CA ARG A 47 5.89 -5.38 -14.64
C ARG A 47 5.42 -5.06 -13.22
N LEU A 48 6.07 -5.69 -12.24
CA LEU A 48 5.83 -5.41 -10.83
C LEU A 48 6.53 -4.10 -10.45
N ARG A 49 5.93 -2.98 -10.86
CA ARG A 49 6.41 -1.60 -10.65
C ARG A 49 5.23 -0.65 -10.56
N GLY A 50 5.34 0.40 -9.76
CA GLY A 50 4.33 1.44 -9.62
C GLY A 50 3.60 1.38 -8.27
N ILE A 51 2.33 1.68 -8.27
CA ILE A 51 1.52 1.77 -7.05
C ILE A 51 0.83 0.44 -6.79
N PHE A 52 1.11 -0.14 -5.60
CA PHE A 52 0.62 -1.43 -5.13
C PHE A 52 -0.09 -1.25 -3.78
N PRO A 53 -1.32 -0.71 -3.75
CA PRO A 53 -2.00 -0.43 -2.50
C PRO A 53 -2.20 -1.68 -1.64
N ILE A 54 -2.03 -1.50 -0.32
CA ILE A 54 -2.43 -2.50 0.66
C ILE A 54 -3.94 -2.38 0.87
N ALA A 55 -4.67 -3.40 0.48
CA ALA A 55 -6.12 -3.46 0.64
C ALA A 55 -6.51 -3.66 2.11
N GLN A 56 -7.47 -2.89 2.59
CA GLN A 56 -8.09 -3.09 3.90
C GLN A 56 -9.04 -4.28 3.84
N THR A 57 -9.17 -5.01 4.93
CA THR A 57 -10.14 -6.11 5.03
C THR A 57 -11.51 -5.56 5.43
N PRO A 58 -12.55 -5.70 4.57
CA PRO A 58 -13.90 -5.35 4.94
C PRO A 58 -14.52 -6.46 5.81
N PHE A 59 -15.25 -6.07 6.85
CA PHE A 59 -16.05 -6.99 7.66
C PHE A 59 -17.53 -6.62 7.57
N THR A 60 -18.40 -7.62 7.62
CA THR A 60 -19.85 -7.42 7.74
C THR A 60 -20.22 -6.89 9.13
N ALA A 61 -21.48 -6.50 9.31
CA ALA A 61 -21.99 -6.10 10.63
C ALA A 61 -21.94 -7.27 11.67
N SER A 62 -21.88 -8.52 11.21
CA SER A 62 -21.71 -9.71 12.01
C SER A 62 -20.26 -10.19 12.14
N ASP A 63 -19.30 -9.30 11.86
CA ASP A 63 -17.85 -9.54 11.99
C ASP A 63 -17.31 -10.70 11.12
N GLN A 64 -17.94 -10.98 9.99
CA GLN A 64 -17.44 -11.91 8.99
C GLN A 64 -16.70 -11.18 7.89
N LEU A 65 -15.76 -11.83 7.20
CA LEU A 65 -15.14 -11.27 6.00
C LEU A 65 -16.24 -10.96 4.95
N ASP A 66 -16.34 -9.69 4.53
CA ASP A 66 -17.19 -9.28 3.40
C ASP A 66 -16.43 -9.50 2.09
N VAL A 67 -16.57 -10.72 1.55
CA VAL A 67 -15.87 -11.13 0.33
C VAL A 67 -16.26 -10.26 -0.87
N ASP A 68 -17.52 -9.86 -0.97
CA ASP A 68 -18.00 -9.03 -2.08
C ASP A 68 -17.41 -7.62 -2.00
N ALA A 69 -17.31 -7.05 -0.81
CA ALA A 69 -16.65 -5.75 -0.62
C ALA A 69 -15.13 -5.83 -0.90
N LEU A 70 -14.48 -6.96 -0.59
CA LEU A 70 -13.07 -7.17 -0.92
C LEU A 70 -12.86 -7.21 -2.45
N VAL A 71 -13.75 -7.86 -3.18
CA VAL A 71 -13.74 -7.87 -4.66
C VAL A 71 -14.02 -6.47 -5.20
N ARG A 72 -15.04 -5.76 -4.68
CA ARG A 72 -15.31 -4.37 -5.08
C ARG A 72 -14.09 -3.45 -4.86
N GLN A 73 -13.31 -3.68 -3.78
CA GLN A 73 -12.09 -2.92 -3.55
C GLN A 73 -11.03 -3.20 -4.62
N LEU A 74 -10.84 -4.45 -5.03
CA LEU A 74 -9.92 -4.79 -6.12
C LEU A 74 -10.34 -4.10 -7.43
N GLU A 75 -11.63 -4.15 -7.78
CA GLU A 75 -12.17 -3.49 -8.98
C GLU A 75 -12.06 -1.96 -8.90
N PHE A 76 -12.30 -1.38 -7.72
CA PHE A 76 -12.11 0.04 -7.46
C PHE A 76 -10.65 0.46 -7.67
N ILE A 77 -9.71 -0.30 -7.17
CA ILE A 77 -8.28 -0.08 -7.34
C ILE A 77 -7.89 -0.16 -8.82
N ASP A 78 -8.39 -1.16 -9.57
CA ASP A 78 -8.12 -1.30 -11.00
C ASP A 78 -8.66 -0.11 -11.80
N ARG A 79 -9.89 0.36 -11.51
CA ARG A 79 -10.45 1.58 -12.12
C ARG A 79 -9.64 2.83 -11.79
N GLY A 80 -9.04 2.90 -10.60
CA GLY A 80 -8.15 3.97 -10.18
C GLY A 80 -6.83 4.06 -10.96
N GLY A 81 -6.54 3.07 -11.82
CA GLY A 81 -5.36 3.06 -12.67
C GLY A 81 -4.08 2.66 -11.95
N VAL A 82 -4.16 1.95 -10.82
CA VAL A 82 -2.99 1.44 -10.11
C VAL A 82 -2.41 0.20 -10.78
N HIS A 83 -1.22 -0.18 -10.36
CA HIS A 83 -0.40 -1.22 -11.00
C HIS A 83 -0.54 -2.58 -10.31
N GLY A 84 -0.86 -2.58 -9.01
CA GLY A 84 -1.00 -3.79 -8.22
C GLY A 84 -2.05 -3.67 -7.12
N PHE A 85 -2.33 -4.80 -6.48
CA PHE A 85 -3.22 -4.99 -5.35
C PHE A 85 -2.53 -5.94 -4.38
N VAL A 86 -2.47 -5.61 -3.11
CA VAL A 86 -1.79 -6.42 -2.09
C VAL A 86 -2.76 -6.75 -0.95
N TRP A 87 -2.96 -8.06 -0.66
CA TRP A 87 -3.80 -8.53 0.45
C TRP A 87 -3.43 -9.96 0.87
N PRO A 88 -3.52 -10.31 2.18
CA PRO A 88 -3.57 -9.39 3.31
C PRO A 88 -2.18 -9.02 3.81
N GLN A 89 -2.04 -7.84 4.41
CA GLN A 89 -0.83 -7.34 5.06
C GLN A 89 -1.16 -6.67 6.40
N LEU A 90 -0.22 -5.91 7.00
CA LEU A 90 -0.45 -5.20 8.28
C LEU A 90 -1.70 -4.32 8.21
N ALA A 91 -1.81 -3.47 7.19
CA ALA A 91 -2.98 -2.62 6.98
C ALA A 91 -4.23 -3.37 6.50
N SER A 92 -4.22 -4.69 6.51
CA SER A 92 -5.36 -5.55 6.21
C SER A 92 -5.83 -6.34 7.44
N GLU A 93 -5.33 -6.06 8.64
CA GLU A 93 -5.65 -6.82 9.87
C GLU A 93 -5.41 -8.35 9.72
N TRP A 94 -4.35 -8.74 8.99
CA TRP A 94 -4.10 -10.13 8.59
C TRP A 94 -4.11 -11.12 9.76
N SER A 95 -3.64 -10.70 10.93
CA SER A 95 -3.54 -11.55 12.13
C SER A 95 -4.89 -11.85 12.80
N THR A 96 -5.94 -11.14 12.41
CA THR A 96 -7.30 -11.35 12.94
C THR A 96 -8.14 -12.24 12.02
N LEU A 97 -7.64 -12.59 10.84
CA LEU A 97 -8.34 -13.42 9.88
C LEU A 97 -8.18 -14.91 10.23
N ALA A 98 -9.29 -15.62 10.31
CA ALA A 98 -9.27 -17.07 10.33
C ALA A 98 -8.70 -17.64 9.01
N GLU A 99 -8.09 -18.82 9.05
CA GLU A 99 -7.51 -19.44 7.85
C GLU A 99 -8.56 -19.60 6.73
N GLY A 100 -9.78 -20.03 7.08
CA GLY A 100 -10.87 -20.17 6.11
C GLY A 100 -11.28 -18.86 5.44
N GLU A 101 -11.36 -17.76 6.21
CA GLU A 101 -11.63 -16.42 5.65
C GLU A 101 -10.55 -16.00 4.69
N ARG A 102 -9.30 -16.23 5.07
CA ARG A 102 -8.15 -15.86 4.24
C ARG A 102 -8.11 -16.64 2.95
N MET A 103 -8.36 -17.96 2.99
CA MET A 103 -8.47 -18.81 1.80
C MET A 103 -9.60 -18.36 0.88
N ALA A 104 -10.79 -18.06 1.44
CA ALA A 104 -11.94 -17.58 0.68
C ALA A 104 -11.67 -16.22 0.02
N GLY A 105 -11.04 -15.28 0.74
CA GLY A 105 -10.65 -13.99 0.19
C GLY A 105 -9.64 -14.13 -0.96
N MET A 106 -8.60 -14.97 -0.79
CA MET A 106 -7.63 -15.25 -1.86
C MET A 106 -8.30 -15.86 -3.11
N GLU A 107 -9.26 -16.77 -2.92
CA GLU A 107 -10.04 -17.37 -4.02
C GLU A 107 -10.82 -16.31 -4.81
N ALA A 108 -11.56 -15.49 -4.10
CA ALA A 108 -12.40 -14.44 -4.69
C ALA A 108 -11.56 -13.40 -5.43
N ILE A 109 -10.44 -12.96 -4.82
CA ILE A 109 -9.46 -12.03 -5.45
C ILE A 109 -8.91 -12.65 -6.74
N GLY A 110 -8.45 -13.91 -6.70
CA GLY A 110 -7.90 -14.58 -7.87
C GLY A 110 -8.93 -14.73 -9.00
N ALA A 111 -10.18 -15.06 -8.67
CA ALA A 111 -11.27 -15.17 -9.65
C ALA A 111 -11.57 -13.81 -10.31
N ALA A 112 -11.72 -12.75 -9.52
CA ALA A 112 -12.00 -11.40 -10.01
C ALA A 112 -10.85 -10.84 -10.85
N ALA A 113 -9.63 -11.04 -10.37
CA ALA A 113 -8.42 -10.52 -10.99
C ALA A 113 -8.18 -11.00 -12.43
N ARG A 114 -8.76 -12.11 -12.85
CA ARG A 114 -8.62 -12.64 -14.25
C ARG A 114 -9.08 -11.67 -15.33
N LYS A 115 -9.95 -10.73 -14.98
CA LYS A 115 -10.55 -9.74 -15.90
C LYS A 115 -9.95 -8.36 -15.75
N LEU A 116 -8.97 -8.18 -14.85
CA LEU A 116 -8.43 -6.89 -14.47
C LEU A 116 -6.97 -6.75 -14.94
N ARG A 117 -6.51 -5.51 -15.04
CA ARG A 117 -5.11 -5.17 -15.41
C ARG A 117 -4.16 -5.23 -14.22
N THR A 118 -4.69 -4.97 -13.04
CA THR A 118 -3.96 -4.88 -11.78
C THR A 118 -3.29 -6.21 -11.45
N ALA A 119 -1.98 -6.18 -11.15
CA ALA A 119 -1.26 -7.34 -10.64
C ALA A 119 -1.71 -7.67 -9.21
N VAL A 120 -1.80 -8.95 -8.87
CA VAL A 120 -2.22 -9.40 -7.54
C VAL A 120 -1.04 -10.00 -6.79
N ILE A 121 -0.69 -9.39 -5.67
CA ILE A 121 0.30 -9.88 -4.73
C ILE A 121 -0.41 -10.35 -3.47
N LEU A 122 -0.29 -11.64 -3.16
CA LEU A 122 -0.96 -12.22 -1.99
C LEU A 122 0.01 -12.34 -0.81
N GLY A 123 -0.44 -11.85 0.34
CA GLY A 123 0.28 -11.98 1.60
C GLY A 123 0.26 -13.43 2.07
N VAL A 124 1.42 -13.99 2.39
CA VAL A 124 1.55 -15.41 2.79
C VAL A 124 2.10 -15.60 4.20
N GLN A 125 2.33 -14.50 4.95
CA GLN A 125 2.73 -14.59 6.36
C GLN A 125 1.72 -15.42 7.16
N GLY A 126 2.20 -16.21 8.09
CA GLY A 126 1.38 -17.09 8.94
C GLY A 126 1.97 -17.24 10.34
N THR A 127 1.27 -17.95 11.20
CA THR A 127 1.73 -18.25 12.57
C THR A 127 2.90 -19.24 12.59
N ASP A 128 3.02 -20.04 11.55
CA ASP A 128 4.07 -21.04 11.36
C ASP A 128 4.33 -21.31 9.87
N LEU A 129 5.43 -22.01 9.55
CA LEU A 129 5.80 -22.34 8.17
C LEU A 129 4.78 -23.26 7.46
N ALA A 130 4.03 -24.08 8.19
CA ALA A 130 3.01 -24.93 7.58
C ALA A 130 1.84 -24.09 7.06
N ALA A 131 1.39 -23.10 7.82
CA ALA A 131 0.40 -22.12 7.38
C ALA A 131 0.90 -21.31 6.19
N VAL A 132 2.16 -20.82 6.25
CA VAL A 132 2.81 -20.10 5.12
C VAL A 132 2.76 -20.93 3.84
N ARG A 133 3.13 -22.21 3.90
CA ARG A 133 3.10 -23.12 2.74
C ARG A 133 1.69 -23.31 2.18
N ARG A 134 0.67 -23.40 3.05
CA ARG A 134 -0.74 -23.49 2.60
C ARG A 134 -1.16 -22.23 1.86
N TYR A 135 -0.81 -21.04 2.37
CA TYR A 135 -1.13 -19.77 1.69
C TYR A 135 -0.37 -19.61 0.38
N ILE A 136 0.89 -20.05 0.29
CA ILE A 136 1.64 -20.06 -0.96
C ILE A 136 0.96 -20.95 -2.00
N LYS A 137 0.60 -22.18 -1.66
CA LYS A 137 -0.13 -23.09 -2.57
C LYS A 137 -1.45 -22.48 -3.05
N GLN A 138 -2.16 -21.80 -2.15
CA GLN A 138 -3.39 -21.09 -2.51
C GLN A 138 -3.08 -19.95 -3.49
N ALA A 139 -2.05 -19.14 -3.25
CA ALA A 139 -1.66 -18.06 -4.14
C ALA A 139 -1.32 -18.54 -5.55
N GLU A 140 -0.57 -19.63 -5.66
CA GLU A 140 -0.27 -20.27 -6.94
C GLU A 140 -1.53 -20.80 -7.64
N ARG A 141 -2.40 -21.49 -6.90
CA ARG A 141 -3.65 -22.06 -7.42
C ARG A 141 -4.59 -21.01 -7.98
N VAL A 142 -4.69 -19.85 -7.34
CA VAL A 142 -5.58 -18.75 -7.80
C VAL A 142 -4.93 -17.87 -8.86
N GLY A 143 -3.66 -18.10 -9.20
CA GLY A 143 -2.94 -17.37 -10.24
C GLY A 143 -2.50 -15.98 -9.80
N ALA A 144 -1.98 -15.84 -8.58
CA ALA A 144 -1.35 -14.60 -8.13
C ALA A 144 -0.11 -14.26 -8.98
N ASP A 145 0.17 -12.97 -9.14
CA ASP A 145 1.36 -12.48 -9.86
C ASP A 145 2.62 -12.46 -8.96
N GLY A 146 2.45 -12.64 -7.65
CA GLY A 146 3.52 -12.74 -6.67
C GLY A 146 2.99 -12.96 -5.25
N VAL A 147 3.94 -13.18 -4.34
CA VAL A 147 3.66 -13.31 -2.91
C VAL A 147 4.46 -12.29 -2.11
N ILE A 148 3.92 -11.87 -0.96
CA ILE A 148 4.62 -11.00 -0.01
C ILE A 148 4.56 -11.62 1.39
N SER A 149 5.67 -11.57 2.12
CA SER A 149 5.73 -12.06 3.49
C SER A 149 6.34 -11.02 4.44
N LEU A 150 5.73 -10.92 5.62
CA LEU A 150 6.31 -10.30 6.80
C LEU A 150 7.28 -11.29 7.47
N PRO A 151 8.30 -10.80 8.20
CA PRO A 151 9.07 -11.66 9.09
C PRO A 151 8.18 -12.16 10.24
N PRO A 152 8.55 -13.28 10.90
CA PRO A 152 7.91 -13.70 12.14
C PRO A 152 8.02 -12.59 13.20
N ALA A 153 6.92 -12.31 13.92
CA ALA A 153 6.77 -11.12 14.77
C ALA A 153 7.83 -11.01 15.90
N GLU A 154 8.32 -12.12 16.41
CA GLU A 154 9.24 -12.17 17.55
C GLU A 154 10.69 -12.41 17.16
N ASN A 155 10.98 -12.59 15.87
CA ASN A 155 12.32 -12.97 15.44
C ASN A 155 13.07 -11.78 14.87
N THR A 156 14.11 -11.36 15.58
CA THR A 156 15.04 -10.29 15.15
C THR A 156 16.45 -10.82 14.88
N ASP A 157 16.68 -12.13 15.05
CA ASP A 157 17.97 -12.75 14.72
C ASP A 157 18.13 -12.86 13.20
N PRO A 158 19.17 -12.26 12.59
CA PRO A 158 19.35 -12.27 11.14
C PRO A 158 19.42 -13.69 10.53
N LYS A 159 20.05 -14.64 11.24
CA LYS A 159 20.18 -16.02 10.76
C LYS A 159 18.82 -16.74 10.73
N ALA A 160 18.00 -16.53 11.74
CA ALA A 160 16.67 -17.12 11.80
C ALA A 160 15.73 -16.48 10.77
N LEU A 161 15.85 -15.16 10.53
CA LEU A 161 15.15 -14.47 9.45
C LEU A 161 15.58 -14.99 8.06
N LEU A 162 16.87 -15.16 7.84
CA LEU A 162 17.40 -15.76 6.60
C LEU A 162 16.81 -17.15 6.37
N ASN A 163 16.88 -18.03 7.36
CA ASN A 163 16.31 -19.38 7.27
C ASN A 163 14.81 -19.36 6.99
N TYR A 164 14.05 -18.51 7.68
CA TYR A 164 12.61 -18.37 7.44
C TYR A 164 12.31 -18.01 5.98
N TYR A 165 12.93 -16.95 5.46
CA TYR A 165 12.67 -16.51 4.09
C TYR A 165 13.19 -17.49 3.04
N GLN A 166 14.27 -18.23 3.32
CA GLN A 166 14.72 -19.33 2.44
C GLN A 166 13.67 -20.43 2.36
N GLU A 167 13.03 -20.80 3.47
CA GLU A 167 11.95 -21.79 3.47
C GLU A 167 10.69 -21.26 2.72
N VAL A 168 10.37 -19.97 2.86
CA VAL A 168 9.30 -19.32 2.08
C VAL A 168 9.64 -19.38 0.59
N GLY A 169 10.87 -18.99 0.20
CA GLY A 169 11.32 -18.98 -1.18
C GLY A 169 11.37 -20.36 -1.84
N LYS A 170 11.76 -21.41 -1.08
CA LYS A 170 11.72 -22.81 -1.57
C LYS A 170 10.29 -23.32 -1.83
N SER A 171 9.30 -22.68 -1.23
CA SER A 171 7.91 -23.13 -1.27
C SER A 171 7.13 -22.57 -2.46
N SER A 172 7.67 -21.60 -3.22
CA SER A 172 7.00 -20.96 -4.36
C SER A 172 7.92 -20.63 -5.52
N GLY A 173 7.40 -20.79 -6.75
CA GLY A 173 8.01 -20.25 -7.97
C GLY A 173 7.58 -18.82 -8.30
N LEU A 174 6.65 -18.23 -7.55
CA LEU A 174 6.16 -16.88 -7.79
C LEU A 174 7.18 -15.80 -7.35
N PRO A 175 7.21 -14.64 -8.02
CA PRO A 175 7.95 -13.48 -7.56
C PRO A 175 7.68 -13.19 -6.08
N MET A 176 8.74 -13.07 -5.29
CA MET A 176 8.64 -12.89 -3.84
C MET A 176 8.99 -11.47 -3.45
N PHE A 177 8.11 -10.85 -2.68
CA PHE A 177 8.33 -9.59 -2.00
C PHE A 177 8.67 -9.88 -0.53
N VAL A 178 9.75 -9.28 -0.05
CA VAL A 178 10.09 -9.24 1.37
C VAL A 178 9.67 -7.90 1.95
N GLN A 179 8.82 -7.91 2.97
CA GLN A 179 8.57 -6.70 3.73
C GLN A 179 9.66 -6.53 4.78
N ALA A 180 10.57 -5.60 4.54
CA ALA A 180 11.64 -5.27 5.46
C ALA A 180 11.13 -4.35 6.57
N VAL A 181 11.22 -4.80 7.80
CA VAL A 181 10.80 -4.07 9.01
C VAL A 181 11.81 -4.25 10.13
N GLY A 182 11.77 -3.36 11.12
CA GLY A 182 12.59 -3.46 12.32
C GLY A 182 14.09 -3.47 12.02
N LYS A 183 14.79 -4.54 12.41
CA LYS A 183 16.25 -4.69 12.28
C LYS A 183 16.72 -5.38 10.99
N MET A 184 15.84 -5.56 10.01
CA MET A 184 16.23 -6.13 8.71
C MET A 184 17.11 -5.12 7.96
N ASP A 185 18.41 -5.30 8.03
CA ASP A 185 19.40 -4.43 7.39
C ASP A 185 19.59 -4.75 5.89
N VAL A 186 20.43 -3.93 5.24
CA VAL A 186 20.74 -4.07 3.82
C VAL A 186 21.48 -5.39 3.53
N ASP A 187 22.38 -5.81 4.42
CA ASP A 187 23.19 -7.01 4.18
C ASP A 187 22.32 -8.28 4.26
N LEU A 188 21.35 -8.33 5.17
CA LEU A 188 20.36 -9.41 5.18
C LEU A 188 19.52 -9.44 3.90
N LEU A 189 19.06 -8.28 3.40
CA LEU A 189 18.28 -8.22 2.15
C LEU A 189 19.11 -8.68 0.94
N LEU A 190 20.39 -8.35 0.89
CA LEU A 190 21.29 -8.80 -0.15
C LEU A 190 21.58 -10.31 -0.06
N GLU A 191 21.67 -10.86 1.14
CA GLU A 191 21.82 -12.30 1.34
C GLU A 191 20.56 -13.07 0.92
N LEU A 192 19.37 -12.55 1.24
CA LEU A 192 18.10 -13.09 0.75
C LEU A 192 18.06 -13.08 -0.78
N TYR A 193 18.45 -11.98 -1.40
CA TYR A 193 18.54 -11.85 -2.86
C TYR A 193 19.46 -12.90 -3.50
N ARG A 194 20.65 -13.14 -2.91
CA ARG A 194 21.62 -14.11 -3.43
C ARG A 194 21.15 -15.57 -3.29
N THR A 195 20.40 -15.86 -2.22
CA THR A 195 20.05 -17.24 -1.84
C THR A 195 18.65 -17.66 -2.26
N ILE A 196 17.78 -16.70 -2.63
CA ILE A 196 16.39 -16.96 -3.02
C ILE A 196 16.15 -16.44 -4.45
N PRO A 197 16.13 -17.30 -5.48
CA PRO A 197 16.01 -16.88 -6.87
C PRO A 197 14.75 -16.04 -7.18
N THR A 198 13.65 -16.26 -6.47
CA THR A 198 12.38 -15.54 -6.65
C THR A 198 12.33 -14.21 -5.91
N MET A 199 13.22 -13.95 -4.96
CA MET A 199 13.27 -12.71 -4.18
C MET A 199 13.91 -11.60 -5.00
N ARG A 200 13.08 -10.75 -5.59
CA ARG A 200 13.51 -9.60 -6.40
C ARG A 200 12.81 -8.30 -5.97
N HIS A 201 11.98 -8.36 -4.96
CA HIS A 201 11.16 -7.22 -4.54
C HIS A 201 11.25 -7.02 -3.02
N VAL A 202 11.38 -5.77 -2.60
CA VAL A 202 11.39 -5.36 -1.19
C VAL A 202 10.36 -4.27 -0.98
N LYS A 203 9.48 -4.43 0.00
CA LYS A 203 8.74 -3.32 0.60
C LYS A 203 9.55 -2.84 1.79
N ASP A 204 10.23 -1.71 1.67
CA ASP A 204 11.16 -1.24 2.71
C ASP A 204 10.48 -0.27 3.68
N GLU A 205 10.42 -0.71 4.94
CA GLU A 205 9.92 0.04 6.10
C GLU A 205 10.92 -0.04 7.27
N ALA A 206 12.15 -0.50 7.02
CA ALA A 206 13.20 -0.58 8.03
C ALA A 206 14.07 0.67 8.00
N GLY A 207 14.19 1.38 9.12
CA GLY A 207 15.03 2.59 9.24
C GLY A 207 14.61 3.71 8.28
N ASP A 208 15.61 4.33 7.61
CA ASP A 208 15.38 5.33 6.54
C ASP A 208 15.59 4.71 5.16
N PRO A 209 14.53 4.39 4.40
CA PRO A 209 14.63 3.75 3.10
C PRO A 209 15.46 4.54 2.07
N LEU A 210 15.48 5.87 2.14
CA LEU A 210 16.26 6.70 1.22
C LEU A 210 17.78 6.48 1.35
N GLN A 211 18.26 6.16 2.55
CA GLN A 211 19.68 5.83 2.76
C GLN A 211 20.00 4.39 2.35
N ARG A 212 19.02 3.50 2.35
CA ARG A 212 19.19 2.07 2.08
C ARG A 212 19.12 1.71 0.61
N ILE A 213 18.41 2.51 -0.19
CA ILE A 213 18.16 2.22 -1.62
C ILE A 213 19.45 2.20 -2.45
N GLY A 214 20.39 3.12 -2.21
CA GLY A 214 21.66 3.21 -2.94
C GLY A 214 22.45 1.90 -2.87
N PRO A 215 22.83 1.43 -1.66
CA PRO A 215 23.55 0.15 -1.50
C PRO A 215 22.78 -1.07 -2.02
N LEU A 216 21.44 -1.11 -1.90
CA LEU A 216 20.62 -2.20 -2.43
C LEU A 216 20.71 -2.26 -3.95
N ARG A 217 20.58 -1.12 -4.64
CA ARG A 217 20.64 -1.03 -6.10
C ARG A 217 22.02 -1.37 -6.62
N GLU A 218 23.06 -0.77 -6.06
CA GLU A 218 24.44 -0.96 -6.47
C GLU A 218 24.84 -2.44 -6.36
N LYS A 219 24.67 -3.04 -5.17
CA LYS A 219 25.10 -4.42 -4.89
C LYS A 219 24.22 -5.50 -5.53
N SER A 220 23.02 -5.17 -5.97
CA SER A 220 22.13 -6.06 -6.73
C SER A 220 22.12 -5.75 -8.23
N HIS A 221 22.94 -4.82 -8.72
CA HIS A 221 22.91 -4.36 -10.12
C HIS A 221 21.49 -3.96 -10.59
N ASP A 222 20.76 -3.24 -9.74
CA ASP A 222 19.36 -2.85 -9.97
C ASP A 222 18.36 -4.02 -10.11
N GLU A 223 18.74 -5.25 -9.78
CA GLU A 223 17.79 -6.38 -9.83
C GLU A 223 16.79 -6.37 -8.69
N ILE A 224 17.16 -5.92 -7.49
CA ILE A 224 16.20 -5.70 -6.40
C ILE A 224 15.33 -4.47 -6.70
N LYS A 225 14.02 -4.69 -6.77
CA LYS A 225 13.02 -3.62 -6.93
C LYS A 225 12.47 -3.21 -5.57
N VAL A 226 12.79 -2.00 -5.14
CA VAL A 226 12.39 -1.48 -3.84
C VAL A 226 11.10 -0.69 -3.98
N PHE A 227 10.13 -0.99 -3.12
CA PHE A 227 8.89 -0.27 -2.94
C PHE A 227 8.90 0.47 -1.61
N SER A 228 8.45 1.70 -1.62
CA SER A 228 8.26 2.47 -0.41
C SER A 228 7.09 1.90 0.41
N GLY A 229 7.32 1.75 1.69
CA GLY A 229 6.26 1.59 2.68
C GLY A 229 5.77 2.95 3.21
N ASN A 230 5.38 3.03 4.48
CA ASN A 230 4.99 4.28 5.15
C ASN A 230 4.04 5.17 4.33
N HIS A 231 3.10 4.53 3.61
CA HIS A 231 2.11 5.17 2.74
C HIS A 231 2.69 6.10 1.65
N GLY A 232 3.95 5.92 1.24
CA GLY A 232 4.56 6.76 0.20
C GLY A 232 4.70 8.24 0.57
N ARG A 233 4.94 8.54 1.84
CA ARG A 233 5.05 9.93 2.34
C ARG A 233 6.15 10.75 1.67
N LYS A 234 7.21 10.09 1.23
CA LYS A 234 8.34 10.68 0.53
C LYS A 234 8.42 10.22 -0.95
N MET A 235 7.27 9.88 -1.56
CA MET A 235 7.27 9.22 -2.86
C MET A 235 8.03 9.99 -3.96
N PRO A 236 7.98 11.33 -4.10
CA PRO A 236 8.80 12.03 -5.08
C PRO A 236 10.29 11.83 -4.86
N GLU A 237 10.78 11.96 -3.63
CA GLU A 237 12.19 11.77 -3.27
C GLU A 237 12.62 10.31 -3.45
N GLU A 238 11.74 9.38 -3.10
CA GLU A 238 11.96 7.94 -3.26
C GLU A 238 12.04 7.55 -4.74
N LEU A 239 11.14 8.08 -5.58
CA LEU A 239 11.19 7.84 -7.03
C LEU A 239 12.45 8.44 -7.67
N GLU A 240 12.90 9.62 -7.20
CA GLU A 240 14.16 10.23 -7.64
C GLU A 240 15.37 9.35 -7.26
N ALA A 241 15.35 8.77 -6.06
CA ALA A 241 16.38 7.84 -5.58
C ALA A 241 16.35 6.48 -6.30
N GLY A 242 15.31 6.19 -7.12
CA GLY A 242 15.19 4.99 -7.94
C GLY A 242 14.31 3.89 -7.36
N PHE A 243 13.41 4.22 -6.44
CA PHE A 243 12.37 3.28 -6.01
C PHE A 243 11.49 2.83 -7.19
N SER A 244 11.06 1.59 -7.17
CA SER A 244 10.21 1.01 -8.20
C SER A 244 8.74 1.41 -8.04
N GLY A 245 8.35 1.90 -6.88
CA GLY A 245 6.98 2.31 -6.59
C GLY A 245 6.71 2.45 -5.10
N SER A 246 5.43 2.42 -4.74
CA SER A 246 4.98 2.56 -3.35
C SER A 246 3.81 1.60 -3.04
N MET A 247 3.67 1.25 -1.76
CA MET A 247 2.59 0.40 -1.24
C MET A 247 1.74 1.15 -0.20
N PRO A 248 0.90 2.13 -0.63
CA PRO A 248 0.08 2.94 0.26
C PRO A 248 -1.22 2.23 0.68
N ALA A 249 -2.05 2.91 1.50
CA ALA A 249 -3.43 2.49 1.76
C ALA A 249 -4.33 2.65 0.53
N ALA A 250 -5.33 1.78 0.40
CA ALA A 250 -6.16 1.67 -0.81
C ALA A 250 -7.12 2.86 -1.03
N GLY A 251 -7.60 3.50 0.03
CA GLY A 251 -8.63 4.54 -0.08
C GLY A 251 -8.27 5.77 -0.93
N LEU A 252 -6.96 6.02 -1.14
CA LEU A 252 -6.42 7.14 -1.93
C LEU A 252 -5.55 6.65 -3.10
N ALA A 253 -5.70 5.40 -3.50
CA ALA A 253 -4.81 4.72 -4.44
C ALA A 253 -4.68 5.42 -5.80
N ASP A 254 -5.77 5.95 -6.32
CA ASP A 254 -5.82 6.67 -7.59
C ASP A 254 -5.08 8.03 -7.57
N LEU A 255 -5.01 8.70 -6.42
CA LEU A 255 -4.19 9.89 -6.24
C LEU A 255 -2.70 9.55 -6.31
N TYR A 256 -2.30 8.44 -5.67
CA TYR A 256 -0.93 7.92 -5.77
C TYR A 256 -0.60 7.51 -7.21
N ALA A 257 -1.53 6.84 -7.89
CA ALA A 257 -1.35 6.46 -9.29
C ALA A 257 -1.16 7.70 -10.18
N THR A 258 -1.96 8.75 -9.96
CA THR A 258 -1.81 10.03 -10.69
C THR A 258 -0.43 10.65 -10.44
N THR A 259 0.03 10.69 -9.21
CA THR A 259 1.37 11.21 -8.87
C THR A 259 2.47 10.40 -9.55
N PHE A 260 2.37 9.06 -9.52
CA PHE A 260 3.33 8.18 -10.16
C PHE A 260 3.36 8.37 -11.69
N ASP A 261 2.19 8.44 -12.33
CA ASP A 261 2.06 8.62 -13.77
C ASP A 261 2.67 9.97 -14.22
N LEU A 262 2.39 11.05 -13.48
CA LEU A 262 2.98 12.36 -13.73
C LEU A 262 4.51 12.32 -13.60
N TRP A 263 5.00 11.61 -12.57
CA TRP A 263 6.44 11.44 -12.39
C TRP A 263 7.08 10.67 -13.55
N GLN A 264 6.47 9.58 -14.01
CA GLN A 264 6.97 8.80 -15.14
C GLN A 264 6.93 9.58 -16.46
N ALA A 265 5.96 10.49 -16.60
CA ALA A 265 5.86 11.41 -17.74
C ALA A 265 6.84 12.59 -17.71
N GLY A 266 7.72 12.66 -16.70
CA GLY A 266 8.67 13.77 -16.52
C GLY A 266 8.06 15.07 -15.98
N LYS A 267 6.78 15.10 -15.64
CA LYS A 267 6.04 16.24 -15.09
C LYS A 267 6.27 16.38 -13.59
N ARG A 268 7.51 16.69 -13.20
CA ARG A 268 7.96 16.65 -11.80
C ARG A 268 7.20 17.59 -10.88
N ASP A 269 6.92 18.81 -11.32
CA ASP A 269 6.23 19.81 -10.50
C ASP A 269 4.76 19.44 -10.32
N ASP A 270 4.08 19.00 -11.38
CA ASP A 270 2.71 18.49 -11.30
C ASP A 270 2.62 17.28 -10.36
N ALA A 271 3.61 16.39 -10.42
CA ALA A 271 3.70 15.23 -9.53
C ALA A 271 3.85 15.63 -8.06
N ARG A 272 4.69 16.64 -7.76
CA ARG A 272 4.86 17.16 -6.40
C ARG A 272 3.58 17.81 -5.88
N VAL A 273 2.87 18.58 -6.71
CA VAL A 273 1.58 19.18 -6.36
C VAL A 273 0.53 18.09 -6.08
N SER A 274 0.44 17.07 -6.94
CA SER A 274 -0.45 15.92 -6.76
C SER A 274 -0.12 15.17 -5.47
N HIS A 275 1.17 14.94 -5.20
CA HIS A 275 1.64 14.27 -3.99
C HIS A 275 1.30 15.06 -2.71
N ALA A 276 1.54 16.36 -2.67
CA ALA A 276 1.22 17.20 -1.52
C ALA A 276 -0.25 17.09 -1.13
N ARG A 277 -1.16 17.13 -2.13
CA ARG A 277 -2.60 16.90 -1.92
C ARG A 277 -2.89 15.52 -1.35
N THR A 278 -2.22 14.51 -1.88
CA THR A 278 -2.38 13.12 -1.42
C THR A 278 -1.95 12.97 0.03
N ILE A 279 -0.82 13.57 0.43
CA ILE A 279 -0.32 13.47 1.81
C ILE A 279 -1.20 14.20 2.81
N GLU A 280 -1.76 15.34 2.44
CA GLU A 280 -2.71 16.06 3.29
C GLU A 280 -4.00 15.24 3.51
N ALA A 281 -4.50 14.62 2.45
CA ALA A 281 -5.63 13.69 2.56
C ALA A 281 -5.28 12.46 3.41
N LEU A 282 -4.09 11.91 3.25
CA LEU A 282 -3.57 10.80 4.04
C LEU A 282 -3.51 11.14 5.53
N ASP A 283 -2.96 12.30 5.88
CA ASP A 283 -2.83 12.71 7.27
C ASP A 283 -4.19 12.92 7.95
N THR A 284 -5.14 13.47 7.21
CA THR A 284 -6.53 13.60 7.69
C THR A 284 -7.16 12.22 7.93
N MET A 285 -6.97 11.28 7.02
CA MET A 285 -7.48 9.91 7.12
C MET A 285 -6.84 9.14 8.28
N LEU A 286 -5.53 9.21 8.41
CA LEU A 286 -4.77 8.45 9.40
C LEU A 286 -4.96 8.92 10.84
N ARG A 287 -5.52 10.10 11.08
CA ARG A 287 -5.93 10.53 12.43
C ARG A 287 -6.84 9.51 13.13
N TYR A 288 -7.61 8.77 12.33
CA TYR A 288 -8.55 7.73 12.80
C TYR A 288 -8.04 6.31 12.48
N GLY A 289 -6.77 6.17 12.13
CA GLY A 289 -6.10 4.89 11.87
C GLY A 289 -6.83 4.00 10.88
N MET A 290 -7.01 2.74 11.23
CA MET A 290 -7.68 1.76 10.36
C MET A 290 -9.15 2.11 10.09
N GLU A 291 -9.88 2.61 11.10
CA GLU A 291 -11.27 3.03 10.92
C GLU A 291 -11.37 4.18 9.90
N GLY A 292 -10.44 5.14 9.95
CA GLY A 292 -10.37 6.23 8.96
C GLY A 292 -10.10 5.72 7.54
N MET A 293 -9.16 4.77 7.39
CA MET A 293 -8.87 4.16 6.09
C MET A 293 -10.07 3.41 5.52
N LYS A 294 -10.76 2.62 6.34
CA LYS A 294 -11.96 1.91 5.92
C LYS A 294 -13.13 2.85 5.65
N TYR A 295 -13.29 3.91 6.46
CA TYR A 295 -14.37 4.88 6.25
C TYR A 295 -14.20 5.68 4.96
N VAL A 296 -12.97 6.00 4.55
CA VAL A 296 -12.75 6.60 3.21
C VAL A 296 -13.24 5.68 2.10
N LEU A 297 -13.07 4.36 2.23
CA LEU A 297 -13.64 3.39 1.30
C LEU A 297 -15.17 3.33 1.38
N VAL A 298 -15.78 3.51 2.55
CA VAL A 298 -17.24 3.67 2.70
C VAL A 298 -17.72 4.94 2.00
N ALA A 299 -17.06 6.07 2.25
CA ALA A 299 -17.40 7.36 1.64
C ALA A 299 -17.24 7.37 0.11
N ARG A 300 -16.41 6.45 -0.42
CA ARG A 300 -16.22 6.20 -1.86
C ARG A 300 -17.11 5.09 -2.42
N GLY A 301 -18.05 4.54 -1.64
CA GLY A 301 -19.01 3.52 -2.08
C GLY A 301 -18.41 2.13 -2.30
N VAL A 302 -17.23 1.86 -1.75
CA VAL A 302 -16.54 0.56 -1.88
C VAL A 302 -16.93 -0.41 -0.77
N PHE A 303 -16.95 0.08 0.48
CA PHE A 303 -17.32 -0.69 1.66
C PHE A 303 -18.70 -0.31 2.18
N ASN A 304 -19.34 -1.25 2.89
CA ASN A 304 -20.59 -1.00 3.60
C ASN A 304 -20.36 -0.62 5.06
N THR A 305 -19.24 -1.04 5.64
CA THR A 305 -18.85 -0.84 7.05
C THR A 305 -17.38 -0.42 7.14
N TYR A 306 -17.02 0.20 8.25
CA TYR A 306 -15.63 0.62 8.53
C TYR A 306 -15.07 -0.02 9.81
N GLY A 307 -15.79 -0.97 10.40
CA GLY A 307 -15.40 -1.62 11.64
C GLY A 307 -14.04 -2.31 11.55
N VAL A 308 -13.32 -2.29 12.67
CA VAL A 308 -12.10 -3.07 12.90
C VAL A 308 -12.41 -4.23 13.83
N ARG A 309 -11.77 -5.38 13.61
CA ARG A 309 -12.06 -6.60 14.37
C ARG A 309 -11.59 -6.51 15.83
N THR A 310 -10.51 -5.78 16.09
CA THR A 310 -10.02 -5.56 17.45
C THR A 310 -9.67 -4.09 17.68
N PRO A 311 -9.79 -3.58 18.93
CA PRO A 311 -9.33 -2.23 19.25
C PRO A 311 -7.83 -2.00 18.94
N ALA A 312 -6.99 -3.04 19.07
CA ALA A 312 -5.57 -2.98 18.74
C ALA A 312 -5.31 -2.74 17.25
N SER A 313 -6.22 -3.16 16.38
CA SER A 313 -6.12 -2.94 14.93
C SER A 313 -6.25 -1.45 14.55
N ARG A 314 -6.82 -0.60 15.41
CA ARG A 314 -7.03 0.83 15.12
C ARG A 314 -5.73 1.58 14.91
N GLY A 315 -4.73 1.36 15.77
CA GLY A 315 -3.43 2.05 15.73
C GLY A 315 -2.29 1.15 15.27
N PHE A 316 -2.30 0.69 14.07
CA PHE A 316 -1.44 -0.40 13.57
C PHE A 316 -0.06 0.01 13.04
N SER A 317 0.25 1.29 12.85
CA SER A 317 1.51 1.73 12.22
C SER A 317 2.10 2.99 12.84
N GLU A 318 3.40 3.19 12.61
CA GLU A 318 4.10 4.43 12.99
C GLU A 318 3.51 5.65 12.28
N ALA A 319 3.03 5.50 11.03
CA ALA A 319 2.36 6.58 10.31
C ALA A 319 1.09 7.05 11.03
N THR A 320 0.34 6.14 11.65
CA THR A 320 -0.81 6.50 12.50
C THR A 320 -0.37 7.27 13.73
N LYS A 321 0.71 6.85 14.40
CA LYS A 321 1.26 7.55 15.57
C LYS A 321 1.71 8.98 15.21
N VAL A 322 2.35 9.17 14.07
CA VAL A 322 2.74 10.49 13.59
C VAL A 322 1.51 11.37 13.34
N ALA A 323 0.48 10.84 12.69
CA ALA A 323 -0.75 11.57 12.38
C ALA A 323 -1.55 11.97 13.64
N THR A 324 -1.43 11.18 14.72
CA THR A 324 -2.09 11.45 16.02
C THR A 324 -1.20 12.22 17.00
N GLY A 325 -0.02 12.66 16.60
CA GLY A 325 0.94 13.33 17.49
C GLY A 325 1.46 12.43 18.60
N GLY A 326 1.52 11.11 18.37
CA GLY A 326 1.97 10.10 19.34
C GLY A 326 0.94 9.70 20.39
N SER A 327 -0.28 10.29 20.35
CA SER A 327 -1.40 9.89 21.22
C SER A 327 -2.04 8.58 20.75
N GLN A 328 -2.92 8.00 21.57
CA GLN A 328 -3.72 6.86 21.14
C GLN A 328 -4.63 7.28 19.98
N THR A 329 -4.72 6.43 18.96
CA THR A 329 -5.63 6.65 17.83
C THR A 329 -7.08 6.68 18.33
N PRO A 330 -7.80 7.81 18.15
CA PRO A 330 -9.19 7.91 18.60
C PRO A 330 -10.09 6.99 17.76
N ALA A 331 -11.19 6.56 18.34
CA ALA A 331 -12.28 5.96 17.58
C ALA A 331 -12.87 6.99 16.60
N LEU A 332 -13.33 6.51 15.45
CA LEU A 332 -13.97 7.38 14.47
C LEU A 332 -15.39 7.74 14.93
N ASP A 333 -15.55 8.96 15.45
CA ASP A 333 -16.82 9.55 15.84
C ASP A 333 -17.56 10.23 14.67
N ASP A 334 -18.74 10.77 14.92
CA ASP A 334 -19.55 11.41 13.88
C ASP A 334 -18.89 12.68 13.31
N ALA A 335 -18.16 13.43 14.13
CA ALA A 335 -17.41 14.60 13.66
C ALA A 335 -16.25 14.17 12.72
N GLY A 336 -15.58 13.08 13.06
CA GLY A 336 -14.57 12.45 12.22
C GLY A 336 -15.14 11.96 10.88
N LYS A 337 -16.29 11.29 10.90
CA LYS A 337 -17.00 10.87 9.68
C LYS A 337 -17.34 12.04 8.78
N GLN A 338 -17.88 13.12 9.35
CA GLN A 338 -18.18 14.36 8.60
C GLN A 338 -16.91 14.96 8.00
N THR A 339 -15.81 14.95 8.73
CA THR A 339 -14.52 15.44 8.26
C THR A 339 -14.01 14.61 7.06
N LEU A 340 -14.06 13.28 7.17
CA LEU A 340 -13.63 12.38 6.09
C LEU A 340 -14.59 12.44 4.88
N GLN A 341 -15.89 12.59 5.10
CA GLN A 341 -16.86 12.78 4.01
C GLN A 341 -16.60 14.10 3.26
N ALA A 342 -16.32 15.18 3.98
CA ALA A 342 -15.97 16.47 3.39
C ALA A 342 -14.64 16.37 2.61
N LEU A 343 -13.66 15.66 3.15
CA LEU A 343 -12.40 15.37 2.47
C LEU A 343 -12.65 14.66 1.14
N VAL A 344 -13.36 13.52 1.13
CA VAL A 344 -13.66 12.78 -0.10
C VAL A 344 -14.41 13.66 -1.10
N THR A 345 -15.34 14.49 -0.63
CA THR A 345 -16.08 15.41 -1.50
C THR A 345 -15.15 16.44 -2.15
N SER A 346 -14.21 17.01 -1.40
CA SER A 346 -13.23 17.98 -1.94
C SER A 346 -12.25 17.35 -2.93
N LEU A 347 -11.99 16.07 -2.80
CA LEU A 347 -11.09 15.33 -3.69
C LEU A 347 -11.75 14.88 -5.01
N LYS A 348 -13.09 14.89 -5.12
CA LYS A 348 -13.81 14.40 -6.31
C LYS A 348 -13.23 14.85 -7.67
N PRO A 349 -12.80 16.11 -7.87
CA PRO A 349 -12.22 16.52 -9.15
C PRO A 349 -10.89 15.84 -9.52
N HIS A 350 -10.28 15.15 -8.56
CA HIS A 350 -8.96 14.51 -8.68
C HIS A 350 -9.02 12.99 -8.60
N LEU A 351 -10.20 12.43 -8.32
CA LEU A 351 -10.40 10.98 -8.22
C LEU A 351 -10.68 10.37 -9.59
N LYS A 352 -10.19 9.14 -9.80
CA LYS A 352 -10.42 8.35 -11.03
C LYS A 352 -11.47 7.26 -10.85
N ALA A 353 -11.74 6.84 -9.61
CA ALA A 353 -12.66 5.75 -9.29
C ALA A 353 -13.60 6.10 -8.14
#